data_36a8c6de677206da0c626812337e3762
#
_entry.id   36a8c6de677206da0c626812337e3762
#
_cell.length_a   1.000
_cell.length_b   1.000
_cell.length_c   1.000
_cell.angle_alpha   90.00
_cell.angle_beta   90.00
_cell.angle_gamma   90.00
#
_symmetry.space_group_name_H-M   'P 1'
#
loop_
_entity.id
_entity.type
_entity.pdbx_description
1 polymer ?
#
loop_
_entity_poly.entity_id
_entity_poly.type
_entity_poly.pdbx_seq_one_letter_code
_entity_poly.pdbx_strand_id
1 'polypeptide(L)'
;MERNLMIAGFGGQGVMTMGKLLAEATSEATDLNVTFFPSYGAAMRGGTANCYVVISDDPIGAPVSYSLEDLVVMNGPSLHKFIDNLKPGGNLFVNSTIVTDPVDRDDINIIEAPVTQMSIDIGNPRALNVIMLGVYVGATNAVPPEVIEKGIAHKFAKKPKLIDPNVEAFRMGLEIGKAQAK
;
A
#
# COMPACT_ATOMS: atom_id res chain seq x y z
N MET A 1 -16.23 6.25 -9.24
CA MET A 1 -14.80 6.55 -8.93
C MET A 1 -14.00 5.27 -9.11
N GLU A 2 -12.93 5.28 -9.93
CA GLU A 2 -12.03 4.13 -10.05
C GLU A 2 -10.63 4.55 -9.61
N ARG A 3 -9.96 3.72 -8.81
CA ARG A 3 -8.65 3.97 -8.25
C ARG A 3 -7.73 2.79 -8.52
N ASN A 4 -6.72 3.02 -9.34
CA ASN A 4 -5.73 2.02 -9.74
C ASN A 4 -4.46 2.20 -8.90
N LEU A 5 -4.21 1.26 -7.99
CA LEU A 5 -3.05 1.22 -7.10
C LEU A 5 -2.09 0.12 -7.55
N MET A 6 -0.79 0.44 -7.62
CA MET A 6 0.28 -0.54 -7.64
C MET A 6 1.08 -0.49 -6.34
N ILE A 7 1.40 -1.65 -5.79
CA ILE A 7 2.30 -1.79 -4.65
C ILE A 7 3.50 -2.60 -5.10
N ALA A 8 4.71 -2.06 -4.93
CA ALA A 8 5.93 -2.67 -5.43
C ALA A 8 7.08 -2.62 -4.40
N GLY A 9 7.87 -3.68 -4.36
CA GLY A 9 8.99 -3.82 -3.43
C GLY A 9 9.76 -5.12 -3.62
N PHE A 10 10.63 -5.45 -2.66
CA PHE A 10 11.29 -6.75 -2.62
C PHE A 10 10.40 -7.84 -2.00
N GLY A 11 10.69 -9.09 -2.33
CA GLY A 11 10.17 -10.23 -1.59
C GLY A 11 10.51 -10.09 -0.09
N GLY A 12 9.52 -10.33 0.79
CA GLY A 12 9.67 -10.17 2.24
C GLY A 12 9.21 -8.81 2.79
N GLN A 13 9.05 -7.77 1.98
CA GLN A 13 8.51 -6.48 2.44
C GLN A 13 6.98 -6.46 2.60
N GLY A 14 6.31 -7.57 2.31
CA GLY A 14 4.88 -7.73 2.53
C GLY A 14 3.98 -7.00 1.53
N VAL A 15 4.49 -6.66 0.32
CA VAL A 15 3.72 -5.95 -0.72
C VAL A 15 2.47 -6.72 -1.14
N MET A 16 2.57 -8.04 -1.34
CA MET A 16 1.43 -8.90 -1.65
C MET A 16 0.43 -8.96 -0.50
N THR A 17 0.93 -9.01 0.73
CA THR A 17 0.11 -9.05 1.93
C THR A 17 -0.67 -7.74 2.12
N MET A 18 -0.03 -6.60 1.83
CA MET A 18 -0.65 -5.27 1.87
C MET A 18 -1.81 -5.18 0.86
N GLY A 19 -1.55 -5.51 -0.41
CA GLY A 19 -2.58 -5.45 -1.45
C GLY A 19 -3.73 -6.42 -1.19
N LYS A 20 -3.42 -7.64 -0.75
CA LYS A 20 -4.43 -8.63 -0.40
C LYS A 20 -5.31 -8.18 0.76
N LEU A 21 -4.70 -7.65 1.84
CA LEU A 21 -5.44 -7.16 3.01
C LEU A 21 -6.37 -6.00 2.62
N LEU A 22 -5.89 -5.03 1.83
CA LEU A 22 -6.71 -3.94 1.33
C LEU A 22 -7.91 -4.46 0.53
N ALA A 23 -7.66 -5.36 -0.43
CA ALA A 23 -8.72 -5.88 -1.30
C ALA A 23 -9.74 -6.72 -0.53
N GLU A 24 -9.30 -7.64 0.32
CA GLU A 24 -10.20 -8.50 1.11
C GLU A 24 -11.05 -7.66 2.08
N ALA A 25 -10.43 -6.74 2.82
CA ALA A 25 -11.15 -5.88 3.76
C ALA A 25 -12.19 -4.99 3.04
N THR A 26 -11.83 -4.43 1.89
CA THR A 26 -12.75 -3.63 1.07
C THR A 26 -13.93 -4.46 0.58
N SER A 27 -13.67 -5.65 0.02
CA SER A 27 -14.72 -6.53 -0.50
C SER A 27 -15.66 -7.06 0.58
N GLU A 28 -15.15 -7.29 1.80
CA GLU A 28 -15.95 -7.85 2.90
C GLU A 28 -16.80 -6.80 3.62
N ALA A 29 -16.38 -5.55 3.64
CA ALA A 29 -16.98 -4.52 4.50
C ALA A 29 -17.52 -3.30 3.76
N THR A 30 -17.53 -3.30 2.42
CA THR A 30 -18.08 -2.21 1.60
C THR A 30 -18.83 -2.76 0.38
N ASP A 31 -19.60 -1.89 -0.28
CA ASP A 31 -20.26 -2.19 -1.56
C ASP A 31 -19.38 -1.88 -2.78
N LEU A 32 -18.10 -1.55 -2.57
CA LEU A 32 -17.16 -1.24 -3.65
C LEU A 32 -16.72 -2.51 -4.39
N ASN A 33 -16.59 -2.39 -5.70
CA ASN A 33 -15.92 -3.39 -6.51
C ASN A 33 -14.41 -3.31 -6.25
N VAL A 34 -13.76 -4.46 -6.11
CA VAL A 34 -12.32 -4.52 -5.90
C VAL A 34 -11.70 -5.69 -6.63
N THR A 35 -10.54 -5.49 -7.21
CA THR A 35 -9.71 -6.57 -7.76
C THR A 35 -8.33 -6.55 -7.11
N PHE A 36 -7.75 -7.74 -6.95
CA PHE A 36 -6.37 -7.93 -6.53
C PHE A 36 -5.67 -8.83 -7.53
N PHE A 37 -4.61 -8.32 -8.16
CA PHE A 37 -3.83 -9.05 -9.13
C PHE A 37 -2.34 -9.07 -8.73
N PRO A 38 -1.85 -10.19 -8.16
CA PRO A 38 -0.43 -10.35 -7.85
C PRO A 38 0.35 -10.63 -9.14
N SER A 39 1.46 -9.93 -9.33
CA SER A 39 2.37 -10.19 -10.46
C SER A 39 3.50 -11.12 -10.00
N TYR A 40 3.40 -12.38 -10.42
CA TYR A 40 4.43 -13.40 -10.19
C TYR A 40 5.30 -13.52 -11.45
N GLY A 41 6.37 -12.74 -11.53
CA GLY A 41 7.36 -12.87 -12.61
C GLY A 41 8.52 -13.81 -12.24
N ALA A 42 9.27 -14.30 -13.23
CA ALA A 42 10.50 -15.07 -13.03
C ALA A 42 11.57 -14.31 -12.20
N ALA A 43 11.41 -13.03 -12.01
CA ALA A 43 12.27 -12.14 -11.24
C ALA A 43 12.06 -12.20 -9.71
N MET A 44 11.20 -13.07 -9.18
CA MET A 44 10.94 -13.13 -7.72
C MET A 44 12.13 -13.60 -6.87
N ARG A 45 13.14 -14.19 -7.47
CA ARG A 45 14.41 -14.49 -6.80
C ARG A 45 15.37 -13.31 -6.99
N GLY A 46 15.23 -12.27 -6.15
CA GLY A 46 16.08 -11.07 -6.18
C GLY A 46 15.55 -9.92 -7.05
N GLY A 47 14.32 -10.04 -7.62
CA GLY A 47 13.65 -8.98 -8.36
C GLY A 47 12.54 -8.28 -7.56
N THR A 48 11.91 -7.28 -8.18
CA THR A 48 10.77 -6.56 -7.61
C THR A 48 9.51 -7.43 -7.62
N ALA A 49 8.88 -7.62 -6.46
CA ALA A 49 7.54 -8.16 -6.35
C ALA A 49 6.53 -7.01 -6.44
N ASN A 50 5.41 -7.20 -7.14
CA ASN A 50 4.37 -6.17 -7.21
C ASN A 50 2.98 -6.77 -7.30
N CYS A 51 1.98 -5.99 -6.93
CA CYS A 51 0.57 -6.31 -7.13
C CYS A 51 -0.21 -5.07 -7.51
N TYR A 52 -1.33 -5.30 -8.19
CA TYR A 52 -2.31 -4.28 -8.53
C TYR A 52 -3.54 -4.46 -7.65
N VAL A 53 -4.10 -3.35 -7.20
CA VAL A 53 -5.41 -3.29 -6.54
C VAL A 53 -6.22 -2.21 -7.24
N VAL A 54 -7.39 -2.58 -7.76
CA VAL A 54 -8.34 -1.61 -8.30
C VAL A 54 -9.54 -1.56 -7.38
N ILE A 55 -9.94 -0.36 -6.98
CA ILE A 55 -11.12 -0.10 -6.15
C ILE A 55 -12.05 0.82 -6.95
N SER A 56 -13.31 0.46 -7.09
CA SER A 56 -14.28 1.20 -7.88
C SER A 56 -15.71 1.09 -7.34
N ASP A 57 -16.50 2.14 -7.49
CA ASP A 57 -17.96 2.12 -7.30
C ASP A 57 -18.69 1.53 -8.52
N ASP A 58 -18.03 1.46 -9.68
CA ASP A 58 -18.53 0.84 -10.90
C ASP A 58 -17.87 -0.52 -11.18
N PRO A 59 -18.44 -1.37 -12.05
CA PRO A 59 -17.80 -2.61 -12.47
C PRO A 59 -16.42 -2.39 -13.07
N ILE A 60 -15.41 -3.14 -12.58
CA ILE A 60 -14.03 -3.02 -13.01
C ILE A 60 -13.83 -3.76 -14.34
N GLY A 61 -13.39 -3.04 -15.37
CA GLY A 61 -13.15 -3.58 -16.71
C GLY A 61 -11.86 -4.39 -16.85
N ALA A 62 -10.82 -4.06 -16.08
CA ALA A 62 -9.53 -4.75 -16.09
C ALA A 62 -8.86 -4.73 -14.71
N PRO A 63 -8.26 -5.84 -14.26
CA PRO A 63 -7.59 -5.92 -12.96
C PRO A 63 -6.18 -5.31 -12.96
N VAL A 64 -5.67 -4.88 -14.10
CA VAL A 64 -4.34 -4.31 -14.30
C VAL A 64 -4.45 -3.04 -15.11
N SER A 65 -3.86 -1.97 -14.62
CA SER A 65 -3.74 -0.70 -15.33
C SER A 65 -2.27 -0.26 -15.35
N TYR A 66 -1.82 0.25 -16.50
CA TYR A 66 -0.51 0.90 -16.62
C TYR A 66 -0.59 2.42 -16.41
N SER A 67 -1.77 2.92 -16.08
CA SER A 67 -2.02 4.32 -15.78
C SER A 67 -2.57 4.40 -14.36
N LEU A 68 -1.68 4.69 -13.40
CA LEU A 68 -1.95 4.57 -11.97
C LEU A 68 -2.39 5.90 -11.37
N GLU A 69 -3.38 5.87 -10.49
CA GLU A 69 -3.67 6.94 -9.55
C GLU A 69 -2.70 6.95 -8.38
N ASP A 70 -2.29 5.74 -7.94
CA ASP A 70 -1.46 5.57 -6.74
C ASP A 70 -0.35 4.54 -7.00
N LEU A 71 0.85 4.87 -6.52
CA LEU A 71 2.01 3.98 -6.56
C LEU A 71 2.67 3.93 -5.17
N VAL A 72 2.77 2.74 -4.60
CA VAL A 72 3.53 2.48 -3.38
C VAL A 72 4.86 1.83 -3.74
N VAL A 73 5.97 2.44 -3.33
CA VAL A 73 7.33 1.91 -3.54
C VAL A 73 8.02 1.64 -2.22
N MET A 74 8.37 0.38 -2.00
CA MET A 74 9.03 -0.09 -0.79
C MET A 74 10.56 -0.21 -0.95
N ASN A 75 11.09 0.01 -2.18
CA ASN A 75 12.52 0.01 -2.49
C ASN A 75 12.85 0.86 -3.73
N GLY A 76 14.13 1.22 -3.91
CA GLY A 76 14.60 2.06 -5.01
C GLY A 76 14.35 1.45 -6.41
N PRO A 77 14.67 0.17 -6.67
CA PRO A 77 14.40 -0.44 -7.97
C PRO A 77 12.95 -0.39 -8.41
N SER A 78 11.99 -0.46 -7.46
CA SER A 78 10.56 -0.31 -7.77
C SER A 78 10.21 1.11 -8.16
N LEU A 79 10.82 2.13 -7.53
CA LEU A 79 10.64 3.52 -7.91
C LEU A 79 11.03 3.73 -9.38
N HIS A 80 12.26 3.38 -9.75
CA HIS A 80 12.76 3.56 -11.12
C HIS A 80 11.95 2.80 -12.16
N LYS A 81 11.46 1.62 -11.79
CA LYS A 81 10.72 0.77 -12.73
C LYS A 81 9.32 1.24 -13.03
N PHE A 82 8.63 1.85 -12.06
CA PHE A 82 7.19 2.07 -12.14
C PHE A 82 6.75 3.53 -12.06
N ILE A 83 7.67 4.47 -11.81
CA ILE A 83 7.33 5.89 -11.63
C ILE A 83 6.62 6.49 -12.86
N ASP A 84 6.98 6.03 -14.06
CA ASP A 84 6.40 6.53 -15.31
C ASP A 84 4.95 6.06 -15.53
N ASN A 85 4.51 5.05 -14.79
CA ASN A 85 3.12 4.58 -14.84
C ASN A 85 2.18 5.46 -14.01
N LEU A 86 2.71 6.33 -13.14
CA LEU A 86 1.93 7.22 -12.31
C LEU A 86 1.44 8.42 -13.11
N LYS A 87 0.12 8.66 -13.08
CA LYS A 87 -0.52 9.79 -13.76
C LYS A 87 -0.05 11.14 -13.19
N PRO A 88 -0.05 12.22 -14.00
CA PRO A 88 0.00 13.57 -13.44
C PRO A 88 -1.09 13.78 -12.38
N GLY A 89 -0.74 14.38 -11.26
CA GLY A 89 -1.63 14.53 -10.10
C GLY A 89 -1.79 13.28 -9.23
N GLY A 90 -1.19 12.14 -9.63
CA GLY A 90 -1.21 10.91 -8.85
C GLY A 90 -0.37 10.97 -7.58
N ASN A 91 -0.53 9.97 -6.72
CA ASN A 91 0.16 9.90 -5.44
C ASN A 91 1.24 8.83 -5.44
N LEU A 92 2.46 9.23 -5.08
CA LEU A 92 3.60 8.35 -4.85
C LEU A 92 3.83 8.19 -3.34
N PHE A 93 3.74 6.97 -2.85
CA PHE A 93 4.03 6.61 -1.47
C PHE A 93 5.41 5.97 -1.37
N VAL A 94 6.28 6.52 -0.55
CA VAL A 94 7.68 6.15 -0.50
C VAL A 94 8.07 5.66 0.89
N ASN A 95 8.66 4.45 0.95
CA ASN A 95 9.36 3.99 2.16
C ASN A 95 10.69 4.72 2.29
N SER A 96 10.69 5.87 2.91
CA SER A 96 11.86 6.76 2.98
C SER A 96 13.03 6.24 3.82
N THR A 97 12.85 5.15 4.57
CA THR A 97 13.98 4.46 5.21
C THR A 97 14.95 3.86 4.19
N ILE A 98 14.44 3.39 3.06
CA ILE A 98 15.19 2.58 2.09
C ILE A 98 15.32 3.31 0.75
N VAL A 99 14.26 3.99 0.32
CA VAL A 99 14.25 4.73 -0.94
C VAL A 99 14.82 6.12 -0.67
N THR A 100 16.06 6.32 -1.07
CA THR A 100 16.79 7.59 -0.91
C THR A 100 17.03 8.32 -2.24
N ASP A 101 16.65 7.68 -3.34
CA ASP A 101 16.79 8.27 -4.67
C ASP A 101 15.84 9.45 -4.83
N PRO A 102 16.31 10.55 -5.45
CA PRO A 102 15.45 11.69 -5.71
C PRO A 102 14.33 11.33 -6.70
N VAL A 103 13.16 11.89 -6.48
CA VAL A 103 12.04 11.80 -7.41
C VAL A 103 12.05 13.04 -8.28
N ASP A 104 12.40 12.87 -9.54
CA ASP A 104 12.51 13.97 -10.52
C ASP A 104 11.18 14.19 -11.26
N ARG A 105 10.10 14.39 -10.48
CA ARG A 105 8.74 14.71 -10.98
C ARG A 105 8.08 15.73 -10.06
N ASP A 106 7.64 16.83 -10.63
CA ASP A 106 6.95 17.94 -9.94
C ASP A 106 5.42 17.94 -10.16
N ASP A 107 4.95 17.04 -11.02
CA ASP A 107 3.54 16.90 -11.40
C ASP A 107 2.76 15.86 -10.56
N ILE A 108 3.35 15.32 -9.50
CA ILE A 108 2.76 14.29 -8.63
C ILE A 108 2.79 14.70 -7.17
N ASN A 109 1.99 14.02 -6.33
CA ASN A 109 2.05 14.17 -4.89
C ASN A 109 2.98 13.12 -4.31
N ILE A 110 3.98 13.52 -3.53
CA ILE A 110 4.91 12.61 -2.88
C ILE A 110 4.56 12.55 -1.40
N ILE A 111 4.31 11.34 -0.89
CA ILE A 111 4.01 11.04 0.51
C ILE A 111 5.11 10.12 1.03
N GLU A 112 5.93 10.60 1.95
CA GLU A 112 7.06 9.87 2.50
C GLU A 112 6.79 9.38 3.91
N ALA A 113 7.15 8.12 4.18
CA ALA A 113 7.09 7.57 5.52
C ALA A 113 8.24 6.59 5.76
N PRO A 114 9.00 6.68 6.87
CA PRO A 114 10.12 5.80 7.17
C PRO A 114 9.62 4.48 7.78
N VAL A 115 8.73 3.77 7.05
CA VAL A 115 7.96 2.65 7.60
C VAL A 115 8.82 1.48 8.06
N THR A 116 10.00 1.28 7.45
CA THR A 116 10.93 0.23 7.90
C THR A 116 11.50 0.60 9.26
N GLN A 117 11.99 1.82 9.45
CA GLN A 117 12.49 2.28 10.74
C GLN A 117 11.40 2.26 11.80
N MET A 118 10.21 2.77 11.49
CA MET A 118 9.06 2.74 12.39
C MET A 118 8.72 1.34 12.87
N SER A 119 8.72 0.35 11.96
CA SER A 119 8.42 -1.04 12.30
C SER A 119 9.47 -1.66 13.24
N ILE A 120 10.73 -1.25 13.12
CA ILE A 120 11.82 -1.65 14.01
C ILE A 120 11.63 -1.01 15.38
N ASP A 121 11.34 0.28 15.43
CA ASP A 121 11.19 1.05 16.67
C ASP A 121 10.05 0.53 17.56
N ILE A 122 8.95 0.05 16.95
CA ILE A 122 7.85 -0.59 17.69
C ILE A 122 8.12 -2.08 18.01
N GLY A 123 9.29 -2.60 17.66
CA GLY A 123 9.65 -4.01 17.92
C GLY A 123 8.88 -5.02 17.04
N ASN A 124 8.26 -4.59 15.95
CA ASN A 124 7.53 -5.43 15.01
C ASN A 124 7.96 -5.19 13.56
N PRO A 125 9.16 -5.66 13.14
CA PRO A 125 9.69 -5.43 11.80
C PRO A 125 8.79 -5.94 10.66
N ARG A 126 7.86 -6.84 10.96
CA ARG A 126 6.90 -7.36 9.98
C ARG A 126 5.72 -6.45 9.72
N ALA A 127 5.53 -5.41 10.55
CA ALA A 127 4.40 -4.48 10.44
C ALA A 127 4.63 -3.35 9.40
N LEU A 128 5.81 -3.26 8.76
CA LEU A 128 6.10 -2.16 7.83
C LEU A 128 5.06 -2.02 6.72
N ASN A 129 4.53 -3.12 6.21
CA ASN A 129 3.48 -3.11 5.19
C ASN A 129 2.13 -2.63 5.73
N VAL A 130 1.83 -2.92 7.00
CA VAL A 130 0.60 -2.45 7.66
C VAL A 130 0.70 -0.96 7.97
N ILE A 131 1.88 -0.48 8.37
CA ILE A 131 2.14 0.97 8.54
C ILE A 131 1.95 1.69 7.20
N MET A 132 2.56 1.18 6.11
CA MET A 132 2.41 1.77 4.78
C MET A 132 0.96 1.75 4.29
N LEU A 133 0.20 0.68 4.60
CA LEU A 133 -1.23 0.64 4.30
C LEU A 133 -1.98 1.76 5.04
N GLY A 134 -1.61 2.04 6.28
CA GLY A 134 -2.13 3.19 7.04
C GLY A 134 -1.82 4.51 6.35
N VAL A 135 -0.57 4.72 5.91
CA VAL A 135 -0.17 5.93 5.17
C VAL A 135 -1.01 6.10 3.91
N TYR A 136 -1.19 5.02 3.15
CA TYR A 136 -2.01 5.03 1.93
C TYR A 136 -3.47 5.42 2.22
N VAL A 137 -4.11 4.75 3.17
CA VAL A 137 -5.51 5.02 3.53
C VAL A 137 -5.67 6.42 4.10
N GLY A 138 -4.74 6.86 4.94
CA GLY A 138 -4.77 8.21 5.54
C GLY A 138 -4.66 9.33 4.52
N ALA A 139 -3.84 9.16 3.50
CA ALA A 139 -3.64 10.18 2.48
C ALA A 139 -4.73 10.17 1.40
N THR A 140 -5.29 9.00 1.07
CA THR A 140 -6.21 8.86 -0.06
C THR A 140 -7.68 8.78 0.33
N ASN A 141 -7.94 8.37 1.56
CA ASN A 141 -9.30 8.05 2.02
C ASN A 141 -10.05 7.06 1.09
N ALA A 142 -9.27 6.16 0.46
CA ALA A 142 -9.78 5.20 -0.53
C ALA A 142 -10.84 4.25 0.06
N VAL A 143 -10.70 3.94 1.35
CA VAL A 143 -11.68 3.19 2.15
C VAL A 143 -11.70 3.76 3.57
N PRO A 144 -12.82 3.63 4.31
CA PRO A 144 -12.87 4.01 5.71
C PRO A 144 -11.82 3.24 6.53
N PRO A 145 -11.07 3.88 7.44
CA PRO A 145 -10.03 3.22 8.25
C PRO A 145 -10.52 2.00 9.01
N GLU A 146 -11.74 2.05 9.53
CA GLU A 146 -12.36 0.94 10.27
C GLU A 146 -12.54 -0.33 9.44
N VAL A 147 -12.62 -0.21 8.12
CA VAL A 147 -12.66 -1.35 7.18
C VAL A 147 -11.34 -2.13 7.28
N ILE A 148 -10.22 -1.43 7.28
CA ILE A 148 -8.90 -2.06 7.39
C ILE A 148 -8.66 -2.63 8.79
N GLU A 149 -9.09 -1.93 9.84
CA GLU A 149 -8.97 -2.44 11.22
C GLU A 149 -9.74 -3.77 11.40
N LYS A 150 -10.95 -3.87 10.84
CA LYS A 150 -11.71 -5.13 10.80
C LYS A 150 -10.99 -6.21 10.00
N GLY A 151 -10.42 -5.86 8.84
CA GLY A 151 -9.64 -6.78 8.01
C GLY A 151 -8.39 -7.31 8.75
N ILE A 152 -7.71 -6.47 9.52
CA ILE A 152 -6.58 -6.88 10.39
C ILE A 152 -7.08 -7.88 11.44
N ALA A 153 -8.18 -7.57 12.12
CA ALA A 153 -8.75 -8.47 13.12
C ALA A 153 -9.15 -9.83 12.53
N HIS A 154 -9.77 -9.84 11.35
CA HIS A 154 -10.12 -11.06 10.63
C HIS A 154 -8.86 -11.87 10.24
N LYS A 155 -7.88 -11.22 9.64
CA LYS A 155 -6.60 -11.83 9.23
C LYS A 155 -5.87 -12.52 10.39
N PHE A 156 -5.88 -11.91 11.56
CA PHE A 156 -5.19 -12.41 12.76
C PHE A 156 -6.12 -13.12 13.75
N ALA A 157 -7.36 -13.49 13.37
CA ALA A 157 -8.32 -14.15 14.25
C ALA A 157 -7.77 -15.42 14.92
N LYS A 158 -6.91 -16.19 14.23
CA LYS A 158 -6.22 -17.37 14.78
C LYS A 158 -5.02 -17.05 15.69
N LYS A 159 -4.61 -15.79 15.77
CA LYS A 159 -3.48 -15.28 16.56
C LYS A 159 -3.86 -13.94 17.20
N PRO A 160 -4.84 -13.92 18.15
CA PRO A 160 -5.44 -12.67 18.66
C PRO A 160 -4.43 -11.66 19.23
N LYS A 161 -3.31 -12.15 19.78
CA LYS A 161 -2.22 -11.31 20.30
C LYS A 161 -1.55 -10.42 19.25
N LEU A 162 -1.76 -10.71 17.96
CA LEU A 162 -1.21 -9.90 16.86
C LEU A 162 -2.19 -8.82 16.38
N ILE A 163 -3.44 -8.82 16.82
CA ILE A 163 -4.46 -7.87 16.34
C ILE A 163 -4.09 -6.46 16.78
N ASP A 164 -4.05 -6.22 18.09
CA ASP A 164 -3.79 -4.87 18.62
C ASP A 164 -2.48 -4.25 18.14
N PRO A 165 -1.32 -4.96 18.15
CA PRO A 165 -0.08 -4.39 17.62
C PRO A 165 -0.13 -4.02 16.14
N ASN A 166 -0.89 -4.75 15.31
CA ASN A 166 -1.04 -4.42 13.90
C ASN A 166 -2.06 -3.30 13.68
N VAL A 167 -3.12 -3.20 14.47
CA VAL A 167 -4.05 -2.06 14.44
C VAL A 167 -3.34 -0.78 14.86
N GLU A 168 -2.51 -0.81 15.90
CA GLU A 168 -1.70 0.35 16.30
C GLU A 168 -0.71 0.75 15.22
N ALA A 169 -0.01 -0.20 14.60
CA ALA A 169 0.89 0.04 13.47
C ALA A 169 0.14 0.71 12.29
N PHE A 170 -1.05 0.23 11.96
CA PHE A 170 -1.91 0.83 10.94
C PHE A 170 -2.26 2.28 11.28
N ARG A 171 -2.68 2.54 12.52
CA ARG A 171 -3.05 3.89 12.99
C ARG A 171 -1.88 4.86 12.96
N MET A 172 -0.67 4.42 13.30
CA MET A 172 0.53 5.25 13.17
C MET A 172 0.74 5.72 11.72
N GLY A 173 0.62 4.80 10.77
CA GLY A 173 0.69 5.13 9.34
C GLY A 173 -0.44 6.06 8.91
N LEU A 174 -1.67 5.81 9.38
CA LEU A 174 -2.85 6.60 9.07
C LEU A 174 -2.66 8.09 9.40
N GLU A 175 -2.10 8.40 10.57
CA GLU A 175 -1.84 9.79 10.98
C GLU A 175 -0.78 10.46 10.09
N ILE A 176 0.26 9.74 9.68
CA ILE A 176 1.25 10.25 8.73
C ILE A 176 0.60 10.55 7.38
N GLY A 177 -0.23 9.65 6.87
CA GLY A 177 -0.93 9.83 5.62
C GLY A 177 -1.87 11.03 5.66
N LYS A 178 -2.68 11.17 6.70
CA LYS A 178 -3.58 12.33 6.91
C LYS A 178 -2.82 13.65 6.94
N ALA A 179 -1.66 13.69 7.61
CA ALA A 179 -0.85 14.91 7.73
C ALA A 179 -0.25 15.36 6.39
N GLN A 180 -0.10 14.47 5.43
CA GLN A 180 0.48 14.75 4.10
C GLN A 180 -0.59 14.74 2.98
N ALA A 181 -1.85 14.48 3.29
CA ALA A 181 -2.96 14.56 2.34
C ALA A 181 -3.09 15.98 1.77
N LYS A 182 -3.31 16.08 0.45
CA LYS A 182 -3.55 17.36 -0.26
C LYS A 182 -4.98 17.47 -0.74
#